data_8de80ec2d49b32ad5f988c7878c8ada8
#
_entry.id   8de80ec2d49b32ad5f988c7878c8ada8
#
_cell.length_a   1.000
_cell.length_b   1.000
_cell.length_c   1.000
_cell.angle_alpha   90.00
_cell.angle_beta   90.00
_cell.angle_gamma   90.00
#
_symmetry.space_group_name_H-M   'P 1'
#
loop_
_entity.id
_entity.type
_entity.pdbx_description
1 polymer ?
#
loop_
_entity_poly.entity_id
_entity_poly.type
_entity_poly.pdbx_seq_one_letter_code
_entity_poly.pdbx_strand_id
1 'polypeptide(L)'
;MRDIFSNIGYSFKDDSLVDLALTHKSSSSENNERLEFLGDAIINLYISERLFNTYDDLDEGKLTRHKASMVSRDNLNLIASKLNIGDFIKLGKGEKLEGNSIPGNTFEALVGAIFLDSDYPTTQAVLDNLFKEDFLGIDEIDELKDPKSRLQEIIQKRYKSLPTYSVKENTSGSNSMRFEATCSVIEANITTKGKGMTRKRSESEAAENMLYLLEVNGS
;
A
#
# COMPACT_ATOMS: atom_id res chain seq x y z
N MET A 1 28.40 5.58 6.63
CA MET A 1 27.94 4.22 6.95
C MET A 1 27.34 4.08 8.35
N ARG A 2 27.90 4.64 9.42
CA ARG A 2 27.30 4.51 10.78
C ARG A 2 25.86 5.03 10.87
N ASP A 3 25.50 6.02 10.08
CA ASP A 3 24.16 6.66 10.15
C ASP A 3 23.06 5.78 9.53
N ILE A 4 23.33 5.03 8.46
CA ILE A 4 22.34 4.13 7.86
C ILE A 4 22.02 2.96 8.80
N PHE A 5 23.00 2.45 9.54
CA PHE A 5 22.80 1.34 10.49
C PHE A 5 21.90 1.75 11.66
N SER A 6 22.06 2.98 12.18
CA SER A 6 21.19 3.50 13.23
C SER A 6 19.74 3.67 12.75
N ASN A 7 19.55 4.10 11.51
CA ASN A 7 18.23 4.32 10.93
C ASN A 7 17.47 2.99 10.67
N ILE A 8 18.20 1.96 10.20
CA ILE A 8 17.62 0.63 9.95
C ILE A 8 17.46 -0.17 11.25
N GLY A 9 18.24 0.14 12.29
CA GLY A 9 18.26 -0.61 13.57
C GLY A 9 19.01 -1.94 13.49
N TYR A 10 19.94 -2.09 12.53
CA TYR A 10 20.76 -3.29 12.35
C TYR A 10 22.23 -2.92 12.12
N SER A 11 23.16 -3.70 12.69
CA SER A 11 24.60 -3.54 12.49
C SER A 11 25.14 -4.77 11.76
N PHE A 12 25.68 -4.56 10.55
CA PHE A 12 26.24 -5.64 9.75
C PHE A 12 27.53 -6.19 10.36
N LYS A 13 27.70 -7.50 10.24
CA LYS A 13 28.96 -8.22 10.57
C LYS A 13 29.89 -8.23 9.37
N ASP A 14 29.30 -8.28 8.15
CA ASP A 14 30.02 -8.23 6.88
C ASP A 14 29.67 -6.94 6.12
N ASP A 15 30.59 -5.97 6.17
CA ASP A 15 30.45 -4.69 5.49
C ASP A 15 30.32 -4.83 3.96
N SER A 16 30.78 -5.96 3.37
CA SER A 16 30.67 -6.18 1.93
C SER A 16 29.23 -6.39 1.47
N LEU A 17 28.37 -6.96 2.32
CA LEU A 17 26.93 -7.16 2.02
C LEU A 17 26.19 -5.83 1.92
N VAL A 18 26.42 -4.91 2.85
CA VAL A 18 25.78 -3.60 2.80
C VAL A 18 26.32 -2.77 1.63
N ASP A 19 27.62 -2.89 1.36
CA ASP A 19 28.25 -2.21 0.22
C ASP A 19 27.66 -2.68 -1.11
N LEU A 20 27.43 -3.99 -1.24
CA LEU A 20 26.77 -4.59 -2.40
C LEU A 20 25.29 -4.15 -2.50
N ALA A 21 24.54 -4.16 -1.40
CA ALA A 21 23.15 -3.73 -1.35
C ALA A 21 22.97 -2.27 -1.79
N LEU A 22 23.92 -1.41 -1.46
CA LEU A 22 23.92 0.02 -1.84
C LEU A 22 24.47 0.29 -3.25
N THR A 23 24.95 -0.72 -3.97
CA THR A 23 25.56 -0.56 -5.30
C THR A 23 24.51 -0.83 -6.39
N HIS A 24 24.04 0.24 -7.05
CA HIS A 24 23.10 0.12 -8.16
C HIS A 24 23.79 -0.42 -9.42
N LYS A 25 23.05 -1.14 -10.28
CA LYS A 25 23.55 -1.73 -11.54
C LYS A 25 24.17 -0.73 -12.51
N SER A 26 23.80 0.54 -12.46
CA SER A 26 24.43 1.59 -13.26
C SER A 26 25.86 1.91 -12.81
N SER A 27 26.22 1.56 -11.59
CA SER A 27 27.52 1.84 -10.99
C SER A 27 28.53 0.71 -11.20
N SER A 28 28.09 -0.55 -11.14
CA SER A 28 28.98 -1.72 -11.21
C SER A 28 28.27 -2.95 -11.78
N SER A 29 29.06 -3.88 -12.36
CA SER A 29 28.57 -5.22 -12.74
C SER A 29 28.30 -6.10 -11.51
N GLU A 30 29.05 -5.93 -10.41
CA GLU A 30 28.68 -6.44 -9.09
C GLU A 30 27.74 -5.42 -8.45
N ASN A 31 26.46 -5.77 -8.30
CA ASN A 31 25.41 -4.85 -7.93
C ASN A 31 24.34 -5.53 -7.09
N ASN A 32 23.34 -4.77 -6.69
CA ASN A 32 22.32 -5.18 -5.74
C ASN A 32 21.17 -6.03 -6.30
N GLU A 33 21.05 -6.28 -7.61
CA GLU A 33 19.88 -6.96 -8.20
C GLU A 33 19.59 -8.34 -7.60
N ARG A 34 20.61 -9.12 -7.25
CA ARG A 34 20.40 -10.43 -6.61
C ARG A 34 19.95 -10.32 -5.15
N LEU A 35 20.39 -9.30 -4.44
CA LEU A 35 19.94 -9.02 -3.06
C LEU A 35 18.50 -8.45 -3.08
N GLU A 36 18.18 -7.59 -4.04
CA GLU A 36 16.84 -7.10 -4.31
C GLU A 36 15.85 -8.26 -4.51
N PHE A 37 16.17 -9.19 -5.41
CA PHE A 37 15.35 -10.38 -5.64
C PHE A 37 15.10 -11.20 -4.36
N LEU A 38 16.12 -11.39 -3.54
CA LEU A 38 15.99 -12.11 -2.26
C LEU A 38 15.17 -11.32 -1.25
N GLY A 39 15.42 -10.03 -1.14
CA GLY A 39 14.75 -9.13 -0.19
C GLY A 39 13.26 -8.97 -0.49
N ASP A 40 12.88 -8.84 -1.77
CA ASP A 40 11.47 -8.84 -2.19
C ASP A 40 10.73 -10.09 -1.68
N ALA A 41 11.31 -11.27 -1.88
CA ALA A 41 10.72 -12.53 -1.40
C ALA A 41 10.57 -12.55 0.13
N ILE A 42 11.55 -12.02 0.87
CA ILE A 42 11.55 -11.96 2.34
C ILE A 42 10.48 -10.98 2.84
N ILE A 43 10.39 -9.79 2.25
CA ILE A 43 9.38 -8.78 2.60
C ILE A 43 7.97 -9.33 2.34
N ASN A 44 7.77 -9.97 1.19
CA ASN A 44 6.50 -10.60 0.84
C ASN A 44 6.09 -11.71 1.83
N LEU A 45 7.03 -12.56 2.25
CA LEU A 45 6.81 -13.59 3.25
C LEU A 45 6.46 -12.95 4.60
N TYR A 46 7.28 -12.02 5.07
CA TYR A 46 7.11 -11.32 6.34
C TYR A 46 5.73 -10.66 6.45
N ILE A 47 5.35 -9.86 5.45
CA ILE A 47 4.07 -9.15 5.46
C ILE A 47 2.90 -10.15 5.42
N SER A 48 3.00 -11.22 4.61
CA SER A 48 1.96 -12.26 4.55
C SER A 48 1.79 -12.97 5.89
N GLU A 49 2.89 -13.34 6.55
CA GLU A 49 2.90 -13.99 7.87
C GLU A 49 2.29 -13.07 8.95
N ARG A 50 2.71 -11.80 8.97
CA ARG A 50 2.19 -10.82 9.95
C ARG A 50 0.71 -10.54 9.76
N LEU A 51 0.24 -10.34 8.52
CA LEU A 51 -1.18 -10.16 8.23
C LEU A 51 -1.99 -11.38 8.65
N PHE A 52 -1.54 -12.59 8.30
CA PHE A 52 -2.21 -13.84 8.64
C PHE A 52 -2.33 -14.04 10.16
N ASN A 53 -1.26 -13.75 10.92
CA ASN A 53 -1.23 -13.97 12.36
C ASN A 53 -1.91 -12.86 13.18
N THR A 54 -2.12 -11.67 12.59
CA THR A 54 -2.66 -10.51 13.31
C THR A 54 -4.15 -10.30 13.05
N TYR A 55 -4.65 -10.68 11.86
CA TYR A 55 -5.99 -10.35 11.39
C TYR A 55 -6.79 -11.60 11.01
N ASP A 56 -7.25 -12.34 12.01
CA ASP A 56 -8.00 -13.60 11.84
C ASP A 56 -9.37 -13.42 11.16
N ASP A 57 -9.92 -12.21 11.19
CA ASP A 57 -11.24 -11.84 10.64
C ASP A 57 -11.18 -11.39 9.18
N LEU A 58 -9.99 -11.14 8.62
CA LEU A 58 -9.83 -10.73 7.24
C LEU A 58 -9.86 -11.93 6.29
N ASP A 59 -10.67 -11.82 5.23
CA ASP A 59 -10.66 -12.79 4.13
C ASP A 59 -9.40 -12.68 3.26
N GLU A 60 -9.14 -13.70 2.43
CA GLU A 60 -7.99 -13.76 1.52
C GLU A 60 -7.88 -12.54 0.61
N GLY A 61 -9.02 -12.05 0.08
CA GLY A 61 -9.03 -10.89 -0.81
C GLY A 61 -8.58 -9.60 -0.10
N LYS A 62 -8.94 -9.43 1.18
CA LYS A 62 -8.50 -8.31 2.01
C LYS A 62 -7.01 -8.44 2.35
N LEU A 63 -6.58 -9.61 2.82
CA LEU A 63 -5.17 -9.87 3.11
C LEU A 63 -4.29 -9.60 1.90
N THR A 64 -4.73 -10.01 0.71
CA THR A 64 -4.00 -9.75 -0.55
C THR A 64 -3.94 -8.27 -0.90
N ARG A 65 -5.02 -7.50 -0.69
CA ARG A 65 -5.02 -6.05 -0.93
C ARG A 65 -4.09 -5.30 0.03
N HIS A 66 -4.14 -5.63 1.33
CA HIS A 66 -3.25 -5.02 2.32
C HIS A 66 -1.79 -5.32 2.00
N LYS A 67 -1.47 -6.59 1.71
CA LYS A 67 -0.12 -6.97 1.27
C LYS A 67 0.31 -6.15 0.05
N ALA A 68 -0.50 -6.09 -1.01
CA ALA A 68 -0.17 -5.35 -2.22
C ALA A 68 0.08 -3.85 -1.97
N SER A 69 -0.67 -3.24 -1.05
CA SER A 69 -0.43 -1.85 -0.63
C SER A 69 0.91 -1.70 0.07
N MET A 70 1.23 -2.58 1.03
CA MET A 70 2.44 -2.51 1.84
C MET A 70 3.72 -2.78 1.03
N VAL A 71 3.68 -3.69 0.05
CA VAL A 71 4.81 -3.98 -0.85
C VAL A 71 4.81 -3.09 -2.11
N SER A 72 3.91 -2.12 -2.21
CA SER A 72 3.87 -1.23 -3.38
C SER A 72 5.16 -0.42 -3.50
N ARG A 73 5.53 -0.11 -4.76
CA ARG A 73 6.70 0.75 -5.04
C ARG A 73 6.66 2.06 -4.23
N ASP A 74 5.48 2.68 -4.16
CA ASP A 74 5.33 3.96 -3.48
C ASP A 74 5.60 3.84 -1.99
N ASN A 75 5.11 2.76 -1.35
CA ASN A 75 5.35 2.51 0.07
C ASN A 75 6.81 2.17 0.35
N LEU A 76 7.43 1.28 -0.44
CA LEU A 76 8.84 0.93 -0.26
C LEU A 76 9.76 2.15 -0.50
N ASN A 77 9.45 3.00 -1.47
CA ASN A 77 10.15 4.28 -1.65
C ASN A 77 9.94 5.23 -0.46
N LEU A 78 8.76 5.26 0.15
CA LEU A 78 8.49 6.07 1.34
C LEU A 78 9.33 5.59 2.53
N ILE A 79 9.39 4.28 2.77
CA ILE A 79 10.25 3.69 3.82
C ILE A 79 11.72 4.03 3.54
N ALA A 80 12.20 3.83 2.31
CA ALA A 80 13.55 4.16 1.90
C ALA A 80 13.89 5.64 2.12
N SER A 81 12.92 6.54 1.87
CA SER A 81 13.07 7.98 2.11
C SER A 81 13.18 8.31 3.60
N LYS A 82 12.32 7.71 4.45
CA LYS A 82 12.36 7.88 5.92
C LYS A 82 13.71 7.44 6.49
N LEU A 83 14.35 6.44 5.89
CA LEU A 83 15.66 5.92 6.27
C LEU A 83 16.84 6.71 5.67
N ASN A 84 16.57 7.68 4.79
CA ASN A 84 17.56 8.43 4.01
C ASN A 84 18.50 7.50 3.19
N ILE A 85 17.99 6.37 2.69
CA ILE A 85 18.75 5.38 1.92
C ILE A 85 19.38 6.04 0.68
N GLY A 86 18.69 6.97 0.05
CA GLY A 86 19.15 7.67 -1.15
C GLY A 86 20.53 8.29 -1.05
N ASP A 87 20.91 8.77 0.13
CA ASP A 87 22.20 9.42 0.38
C ASP A 87 23.39 8.45 0.31
N PHE A 88 23.12 7.15 0.39
CA PHE A 88 24.14 6.09 0.45
C PHE A 88 24.22 5.28 -0.84
N ILE A 89 23.27 5.43 -1.77
CA ILE A 89 23.24 4.64 -3.00
C ILE A 89 24.39 5.04 -3.93
N LYS A 90 25.16 4.06 -4.37
CA LYS A 90 26.20 4.24 -5.36
C LYS A 90 25.60 4.17 -6.77
N LEU A 91 25.51 5.32 -7.43
CA LEU A 91 24.97 5.44 -8.78
C LEU A 91 26.06 5.61 -9.84
N GLY A 92 25.81 5.11 -11.03
CA GLY A 92 26.62 5.39 -12.21
C GLY A 92 26.40 6.80 -12.73
N LYS A 93 27.31 7.26 -13.59
CA LYS A 93 27.28 8.61 -14.16
C LYS A 93 26.01 8.85 -14.97
N GLY A 94 25.23 9.85 -14.57
CA GLY A 94 24.00 10.25 -15.25
C GLY A 94 22.71 9.59 -14.74
N GLU A 95 22.79 8.61 -13.84
CA GLU A 95 21.63 8.03 -13.19
C GLU A 95 21.07 8.97 -12.10
N LYS A 96 19.75 9.00 -11.90
CA LYS A 96 19.08 9.88 -10.93
C LYS A 96 18.14 9.06 -10.05
N LEU A 97 18.00 9.47 -8.80
CA LEU A 97 17.06 8.86 -7.84
C LEU A 97 15.62 9.32 -8.06
N GLU A 98 15.42 10.55 -8.51
CA GLU A 98 14.10 11.17 -8.64
C GLU A 98 13.22 10.46 -9.68
N GLY A 99 11.99 10.10 -9.27
CA GLY A 99 11.00 9.46 -10.14
C GLY A 99 11.25 7.96 -10.42
N ASN A 100 12.27 7.37 -9.80
CA ASN A 100 12.66 5.98 -9.99
C ASN A 100 12.29 5.08 -8.80
N SER A 101 12.28 3.75 -9.03
CA SER A 101 12.13 2.74 -7.97
C SER A 101 13.46 2.44 -7.25
N ILE A 102 14.55 3.12 -7.61
CA ILE A 102 15.90 2.81 -7.10
C ILE A 102 15.95 2.80 -5.56
N PRO A 103 15.36 3.76 -4.82
CA PRO A 103 15.41 3.72 -3.37
C PRO A 103 14.67 2.51 -2.79
N GLY A 104 13.47 2.17 -3.30
CA GLY A 104 12.71 1.01 -2.88
C GLY A 104 13.42 -0.31 -3.18
N ASN A 105 13.94 -0.46 -4.39
CA ASN A 105 14.74 -1.63 -4.78
C ASN A 105 16.00 -1.79 -3.91
N THR A 106 16.63 -0.67 -3.55
CA THR A 106 17.79 -0.70 -2.62
C THR A 106 17.36 -1.08 -1.21
N PHE A 107 16.17 -0.66 -0.76
CA PHE A 107 15.62 -1.10 0.51
C PHE A 107 15.40 -2.63 0.52
N GLU A 108 14.82 -3.19 -0.54
CA GLU A 108 14.71 -4.65 -0.70
C GLU A 108 16.07 -5.32 -0.65
N ALA A 109 17.06 -4.78 -1.36
CA ALA A 109 18.42 -5.32 -1.35
C ALA A 109 19.06 -5.29 0.04
N LEU A 110 18.82 -4.24 0.83
CA LEU A 110 19.27 -4.15 2.23
C LEU A 110 18.60 -5.22 3.10
N VAL A 111 17.33 -5.49 2.93
CA VAL A 111 16.63 -6.59 3.63
C VAL A 111 17.24 -7.94 3.26
N GLY A 112 17.52 -8.18 1.97
CA GLY A 112 18.23 -9.37 1.51
C GLY A 112 19.63 -9.51 2.13
N ALA A 113 20.35 -8.40 2.25
CA ALA A 113 21.68 -8.36 2.88
C ALA A 113 21.61 -8.67 4.38
N ILE A 114 20.65 -8.09 5.12
CA ILE A 114 20.41 -8.37 6.55
C ILE A 114 20.14 -9.86 6.77
N PHE A 115 19.31 -10.45 5.93
CA PHE A 115 19.00 -11.89 6.02
C PHE A 115 20.23 -12.77 5.84
N LEU A 116 21.11 -12.45 4.86
CA LEU A 116 22.35 -13.21 4.63
C LEU A 116 23.39 -13.01 5.73
N ASP A 117 23.41 -11.83 6.34
CA ASP A 117 24.34 -11.49 7.44
C ASP A 117 23.87 -12.04 8.80
N SER A 118 22.58 -12.43 8.90
CA SER A 118 22.00 -12.91 10.15
C SER A 118 21.11 -14.16 9.92
N ASP A 119 19.81 -14.01 10.18
CA ASP A 119 18.78 -15.04 10.00
C ASP A 119 17.39 -14.41 9.84
N TYR A 120 16.37 -15.22 9.58
CA TYR A 120 15.00 -14.72 9.41
C TYR A 120 14.43 -14.06 10.67
N PRO A 121 14.57 -14.63 11.90
CA PRO A 121 14.08 -13.97 13.12
C PRO A 121 14.68 -12.57 13.35
N THR A 122 15.97 -12.39 13.10
CA THR A 122 16.65 -11.09 13.20
C THR A 122 16.12 -10.12 12.15
N THR A 123 15.97 -10.57 10.90
CA THR A 123 15.41 -9.77 9.81
C THR A 123 13.97 -9.37 10.11
N GLN A 124 13.17 -10.29 10.64
CA GLN A 124 11.79 -10.04 11.06
C GLN A 124 11.70 -8.94 12.13
N ALA A 125 12.56 -8.97 13.14
CA ALA A 125 12.60 -7.93 14.17
C ALA A 125 12.92 -6.54 13.60
N VAL A 126 13.78 -6.46 12.60
CA VAL A 126 14.05 -5.20 11.86
C VAL A 126 12.81 -4.75 11.10
N LEU A 127 12.17 -5.66 10.35
CA LEU A 127 10.97 -5.35 9.58
C LEU A 127 9.78 -4.96 10.46
N ASP A 128 9.63 -5.54 11.66
CA ASP A 128 8.62 -5.16 12.65
C ASP A 128 8.71 -3.67 13.02
N ASN A 129 9.92 -3.13 13.13
CA ASN A 129 10.12 -1.71 13.40
C ASN A 129 9.82 -0.84 12.17
N LEU A 130 10.23 -1.27 10.98
CA LEU A 130 10.14 -0.49 9.75
C LEU A 130 8.69 -0.41 9.21
N PHE A 131 7.91 -1.49 9.32
CA PHE A 131 6.52 -1.56 8.87
C PHE A 131 5.50 -1.29 10.00
N LYS A 132 5.95 -0.87 11.18
CA LYS A 132 5.07 -0.66 12.33
C LYS A 132 3.88 0.25 12.03
N GLU A 133 4.13 1.38 11.36
CA GLU A 133 3.08 2.35 11.01
C GLU A 133 2.10 1.79 9.98
N ASP A 134 2.58 0.98 9.03
CA ASP A 134 1.75 0.35 8.01
C ASP A 134 0.73 -0.62 8.62
N PHE A 135 1.13 -1.39 9.64
CA PHE A 135 0.21 -2.30 10.33
C PHE A 135 -0.79 -1.56 11.23
N LEU A 136 -0.41 -0.45 11.86
CA LEU A 136 -1.33 0.35 12.68
C LEU A 136 -2.47 0.99 11.87
N GLY A 137 -2.25 1.26 10.59
CA GLY A 137 -3.24 1.85 9.69
C GLY A 137 -4.23 0.85 9.07
N ILE A 138 -4.07 -0.47 9.27
CA ILE A 138 -4.93 -1.46 8.59
C ILE A 138 -6.39 -1.37 9.06
N ASP A 139 -6.63 -1.19 10.34
CA ASP A 139 -7.99 -1.03 10.90
C ASP A 139 -8.67 0.23 10.34
N GLU A 140 -7.93 1.31 10.16
CA GLU A 140 -8.42 2.54 9.55
C GLU A 140 -8.65 2.39 8.03
N ILE A 141 -7.84 1.58 7.33
CA ILE A 141 -7.96 1.34 5.88
C ILE A 141 -9.18 0.47 5.54
N ASP A 142 -9.61 -0.43 6.41
CA ASP A 142 -10.85 -1.20 6.20
C ASP A 142 -12.09 -0.29 6.33
N GLU A 143 -12.01 0.81 7.09
CA GLU A 143 -12.98 1.91 7.04
C GLU A 143 -12.88 2.73 5.73
N LEU A 144 -11.70 2.77 5.09
CA LEU A 144 -11.42 3.43 3.81
C LEU A 144 -11.69 2.53 2.59
N LYS A 145 -12.43 1.41 2.73
CA LYS A 145 -12.94 0.69 1.57
C LYS A 145 -13.61 1.68 0.63
N ASP A 146 -13.27 1.58 -0.67
CA ASP A 146 -14.04 2.28 -1.71
C ASP A 146 -15.54 2.13 -1.40
N PRO A 147 -16.26 3.23 -1.13
CA PRO A 147 -17.64 3.18 -0.67
C PRO A 147 -18.54 2.32 -1.54
N LYS A 148 -18.23 2.21 -2.84
CA LYS A 148 -18.97 1.34 -3.77
C LYS A 148 -18.79 -0.14 -3.46
N SER A 149 -17.56 -0.57 -3.17
CA SER A 149 -17.25 -1.96 -2.82
C SER A 149 -17.88 -2.35 -1.49
N ARG A 150 -17.77 -1.48 -0.48
CA ARG A 150 -18.40 -1.66 0.83
C ARG A 150 -19.92 -1.77 0.71
N LEU A 151 -20.54 -0.86 -0.04
CA LEU A 151 -21.98 -0.88 -0.29
C LEU A 151 -22.41 -2.16 -1.00
N GLN A 152 -21.68 -2.57 -2.05
CA GLN A 152 -21.95 -3.79 -2.79
C GLN A 152 -21.98 -5.03 -1.90
N GLU A 153 -20.99 -5.19 -1.03
CA GLU A 153 -20.91 -6.32 -0.08
C GLU A 153 -22.11 -6.34 0.87
N ILE A 154 -22.46 -5.18 1.45
CA ILE A 154 -23.60 -5.05 2.37
C ILE A 154 -24.92 -5.42 1.67
N ILE A 155 -25.16 -4.85 0.48
CA ILE A 155 -26.39 -5.07 -0.26
C ILE A 155 -26.49 -6.52 -0.74
N GLN A 156 -25.38 -7.09 -1.23
CA GLN A 156 -25.34 -8.49 -1.64
C GLN A 156 -25.56 -9.46 -0.48
N LYS A 157 -25.02 -9.16 0.70
CA LYS A 157 -25.24 -9.96 1.91
C LYS A 157 -26.69 -9.88 2.39
N ARG A 158 -27.28 -8.66 2.42
CA ARG A 158 -28.61 -8.40 3.00
C ARG A 158 -29.77 -8.71 2.06
N TYR A 159 -29.63 -8.37 0.78
CA TYR A 159 -30.71 -8.44 -0.22
C TYR A 159 -30.44 -9.39 -1.39
N LYS A 160 -29.25 -9.98 -1.51
CA LYS A 160 -28.81 -10.83 -2.63
C LYS A 160 -28.87 -10.11 -3.99
N SER A 161 -28.80 -8.79 -3.99
CA SER A 161 -28.83 -7.91 -5.16
C SER A 161 -27.62 -6.99 -5.19
N LEU A 162 -27.53 -6.13 -6.19
CA LEU A 162 -26.43 -5.17 -6.34
C LEU A 162 -26.99 -3.74 -6.41
N PRO A 163 -26.29 -2.74 -5.85
CA PRO A 163 -26.66 -1.34 -6.04
C PRO A 163 -26.50 -0.95 -7.51
N THR A 164 -27.42 -0.12 -8.01
CA THR A 164 -27.38 0.41 -9.39
C THR A 164 -26.94 1.86 -9.39
N TYR A 165 -26.18 2.24 -10.41
CA TYR A 165 -25.67 3.60 -10.55
C TYR A 165 -26.07 4.20 -11.89
N SER A 166 -26.48 5.47 -11.89
CA SER A 166 -26.66 6.28 -13.09
C SER A 166 -25.90 7.60 -12.92
N VAL A 167 -25.17 8.02 -13.95
CA VAL A 167 -24.34 9.24 -13.89
C VAL A 167 -24.76 10.21 -14.98
N LYS A 168 -25.01 11.46 -14.58
CA LYS A 168 -25.29 12.59 -15.47
C LYS A 168 -24.10 13.56 -15.46
N GLU A 169 -23.76 14.07 -16.61
CA GLU A 169 -22.74 15.12 -16.76
C GLU A 169 -23.43 16.49 -16.79
N ASN A 170 -23.05 17.36 -15.87
CA ASN A 170 -23.56 18.72 -15.79
C ASN A 170 -22.67 19.65 -16.64
N THR A 171 -23.13 20.04 -17.80
CA THR A 171 -22.44 20.93 -18.75
C THR A 171 -22.57 22.43 -18.39
N SER A 172 -23.38 22.79 -17.39
CA SER A 172 -23.77 24.19 -17.09
C SER A 172 -23.37 24.68 -15.70
N GLY A 173 -22.30 24.15 -15.10
CA GLY A 173 -21.86 24.54 -13.75
C GLY A 173 -20.37 24.81 -13.64
N SER A 174 -19.98 25.47 -12.55
CA SER A 174 -18.58 25.71 -12.20
C SER A 174 -17.76 24.42 -12.25
N ASN A 175 -16.51 24.52 -12.68
CA ASN A 175 -15.56 23.41 -12.94
C ASN A 175 -15.36 22.39 -11.79
N SER A 176 -15.98 22.60 -10.63
CA SER A 176 -15.72 21.78 -9.43
C SER A 176 -16.64 20.55 -9.24
N MET A 177 -17.76 20.44 -9.97
CA MET A 177 -18.75 19.35 -9.78
C MET A 177 -19.36 18.90 -11.11
N ARG A 178 -18.51 18.36 -12.00
CA ARG A 178 -18.91 18.04 -13.39
C ARG A 178 -19.87 16.87 -13.50
N PHE A 179 -19.85 15.92 -12.56
CA PHE A 179 -20.67 14.72 -12.61
C PHE A 179 -21.58 14.63 -11.39
N GLU A 180 -22.84 14.20 -11.61
CA GLU A 180 -23.80 13.82 -10.57
C GLU A 180 -24.18 12.35 -10.78
N ALA A 181 -23.91 11.51 -9.79
CA ALA A 181 -24.30 10.12 -9.74
C ALA A 181 -25.52 9.92 -8.85
N THR A 182 -26.38 9.00 -9.25
CA THR A 182 -27.49 8.49 -8.45
C THR A 182 -27.21 7.01 -8.15
N CYS A 183 -27.20 6.63 -6.87
CA CYS A 183 -27.10 5.26 -6.41
C CYS A 183 -28.49 4.81 -5.91
N SER A 184 -28.97 3.65 -6.35
CA SER A 184 -30.28 3.11 -5.96
C SER A 184 -30.15 1.66 -5.51
N VAL A 185 -30.81 1.35 -4.38
CA VAL A 185 -31.01 -0.01 -3.87
C VAL A 185 -32.53 -0.26 -3.88
N ILE A 186 -33.01 -0.99 -4.90
CA ILE A 186 -34.43 -1.19 -5.18
C ILE A 186 -35.10 -1.90 -4.00
N GLU A 187 -34.49 -2.95 -3.46
CA GLU A 187 -35.04 -3.77 -2.39
C GLU A 187 -35.19 -3.02 -1.06
N ALA A 188 -34.35 -2.00 -0.85
CA ALA A 188 -34.47 -1.11 0.30
C ALA A 188 -35.33 0.11 0.04
N ASN A 189 -35.76 0.33 -1.21
CA ASN A 189 -36.44 1.54 -1.68
C ASN A 189 -35.70 2.84 -1.31
N ILE A 190 -34.35 2.81 -1.38
CA ILE A 190 -33.49 3.96 -1.04
C ILE A 190 -32.75 4.41 -2.28
N THR A 191 -32.65 5.72 -2.43
CA THR A 191 -31.89 6.36 -3.51
C THR A 191 -31.08 7.51 -2.93
N THR A 192 -29.78 7.58 -3.28
CA THR A 192 -28.87 8.66 -2.87
C THR A 192 -28.21 9.30 -4.07
N LYS A 193 -27.63 10.48 -3.87
CA LYS A 193 -26.90 11.21 -4.89
C LYS A 193 -25.52 11.54 -4.41
N GLY A 194 -24.57 11.63 -5.36
CA GLY A 194 -23.23 12.11 -5.14
C GLY A 194 -22.75 12.97 -6.30
N LYS A 195 -21.84 13.90 -6.05
CA LYS A 195 -21.28 14.83 -7.04
C LYS A 195 -19.76 14.68 -7.07
N GLY A 196 -19.12 14.93 -8.20
CA GLY A 196 -17.67 14.84 -8.29
C GLY A 196 -17.09 15.39 -9.58
N MET A 197 -15.79 15.63 -9.56
CA MET A 197 -15.00 16.03 -10.73
C MET A 197 -14.89 14.92 -11.79
N THR A 198 -15.02 13.67 -11.38
CA THR A 198 -15.01 12.48 -12.24
C THR A 198 -16.23 11.62 -11.97
N ARG A 199 -16.61 10.77 -12.94
CA ARG A 199 -17.69 9.78 -12.77
C ARG A 199 -17.44 8.90 -11.55
N LYS A 200 -16.21 8.38 -11.41
CA LYS A 200 -15.83 7.52 -10.27
C LYS A 200 -16.06 8.22 -8.93
N ARG A 201 -15.67 9.49 -8.81
CA ARG A 201 -15.81 10.25 -7.56
C ARG A 201 -17.25 10.55 -7.21
N SER A 202 -18.11 10.87 -8.21
CA SER A 202 -19.54 11.09 -7.96
C SER A 202 -20.27 9.80 -7.56
N GLU A 203 -19.91 8.66 -8.14
CA GLU A 203 -20.44 7.35 -7.74
C GLU A 203 -19.99 6.93 -6.34
N SER A 204 -18.74 7.20 -5.98
CA SER A 204 -18.18 6.92 -4.64
C SER A 204 -18.93 7.72 -3.57
N GLU A 205 -19.15 9.02 -3.78
CA GLU A 205 -19.90 9.87 -2.85
C GLU A 205 -21.38 9.43 -2.74
N ALA A 206 -22.01 9.02 -3.87
CA ALA A 206 -23.38 8.48 -3.83
C ALA A 206 -23.47 7.18 -3.02
N ALA A 207 -22.44 6.32 -3.10
CA ALA A 207 -22.35 5.10 -2.30
C ALA A 207 -22.13 5.39 -0.82
N GLU A 208 -21.28 6.35 -0.48
CA GLU A 208 -21.03 6.79 0.90
C GLU A 208 -22.31 7.32 1.57
N ASN A 209 -23.06 8.17 0.85
CA ASN A 209 -24.37 8.64 1.30
C ASN A 209 -25.38 7.51 1.51
N MET A 210 -25.31 6.44 0.68
CA MET A 210 -26.18 5.26 0.84
C MET A 210 -25.78 4.46 2.09
N LEU A 211 -24.48 4.25 2.32
CA LEU A 211 -23.97 3.56 3.50
C LEU A 211 -24.43 4.27 4.78
N TYR A 212 -24.28 5.59 4.84
CA TYR A 212 -24.74 6.39 5.96
C TYR A 212 -26.23 6.20 6.27
N LEU A 213 -27.11 6.23 5.23
CA LEU A 213 -28.55 6.01 5.40
C LEU A 213 -28.88 4.58 5.84
N LEU A 214 -28.14 3.58 5.41
CA LEU A 214 -28.34 2.18 5.81
C LEU A 214 -27.91 1.93 7.26
N GLU A 215 -26.89 2.61 7.75
CA GLU A 215 -26.44 2.56 9.14
C GLU A 215 -27.43 3.23 10.08
N VAL A 216 -27.95 4.41 9.71
CA VAL A 216 -28.95 5.17 10.51
C VAL A 216 -30.31 4.45 10.57
N ASN A 217 -30.73 3.77 9.49
CA ASN A 217 -32.02 3.07 9.41
C ASN A 217 -31.95 1.59 9.85
N GLY A 218 -30.77 1.09 10.20
CA GLY A 218 -30.52 -0.31 10.59
C GLY A 218 -30.40 -0.52 12.12
N SER A 219 -30.61 0.53 12.91
CA SER A 219 -30.61 0.50 14.38
C SER A 219 -32.01 0.26 14.92
#